data_c318579f4c6ed93a022c68b303bf1eed
#
_entry.id   c318579f4c6ed93a022c68b303bf1eed
#
_cell.length_a   1.000
_cell.length_b   1.000
_cell.length_c   1.000
_cell.angle_alpha   90.00
_cell.angle_beta   90.00
_cell.angle_gamma   90.00
#
_symmetry.space_group_name_H-M   'P 1'
#
loop_
_entity.id
_entity.type
_entity.pdbx_description
1 polymer ?
#
loop_
_entity_poly.entity_id
_entity_poly.type
_entity_poly.pdbx_seq_one_letter_code
_entity_poly.pdbx_strand_id
1 'polypeptide(L)'
;VSERSGVLITLEGCDGCGKSTQAALLCERLAACGLPVGPSSAPGAVIREPGGTAAGEAVRDVLLHGPEALAPWTEALLYAATRAELVERVLLPELGAGRVLVLDRFIDSSLAYQGFARGLGIDAVLAVNEPGLRGLLPDLTIVLDVDPLVGLARAGGAPDRIEAEGLDLQQRVAAGFAVVARRFPERVRLIDGFRDIDIVAVDVEAAALEAVAAAGLRRGG
;
A
#
# COMPACT_ATOMS: atom_id res chain seq x y z
N VAL A 1 6.35 -22.10 -0.28
CA VAL A 1 6.83 -20.73 -0.04
C VAL A 1 8.08 -20.86 0.79
N SER A 2 9.25 -20.46 0.27
CA SER A 2 10.50 -20.39 1.04
C SER A 2 10.22 -19.44 2.23
N GLU A 3 10.66 -19.81 3.43
CA GLU A 3 10.57 -18.96 4.62
C GLU A 3 11.25 -17.62 4.29
N ARG A 4 10.46 -16.59 4.02
CA ARG A 4 10.98 -15.23 3.86
C ARG A 4 11.35 -14.72 5.25
N SER A 5 12.50 -14.11 5.36
CA SER A 5 13.00 -13.54 6.61
C SER A 5 12.70 -12.02 6.73
N GLY A 6 12.23 -11.39 5.66
CA GLY A 6 11.88 -9.97 5.63
C GLY A 6 10.41 -9.70 5.96
N VAL A 7 10.07 -8.44 6.18
CA VAL A 7 8.74 -7.95 6.56
C VAL A 7 8.21 -6.97 5.53
N LEU A 8 6.95 -7.16 5.10
CA LEU A 8 6.23 -6.29 4.18
C LEU A 8 5.16 -5.50 4.93
N ILE A 9 5.30 -4.19 4.97
CA ILE A 9 4.36 -3.25 5.60
C ILE A 9 3.78 -2.36 4.51
N THR A 10 2.47 -2.17 4.51
CA THR A 10 1.81 -1.29 3.53
C THR A 10 1.02 -0.19 4.23
N LEU A 11 1.09 1.02 3.68
CA LEU A 11 0.28 2.17 4.08
C LEU A 11 -0.84 2.35 3.06
N GLU A 12 -2.07 2.40 3.55
CA GLU A 12 -3.29 2.43 2.76
C GLU A 12 -4.23 3.54 3.25
N GLY A 13 -5.28 3.81 2.50
CA GLY A 13 -6.30 4.82 2.81
C GLY A 13 -6.66 5.68 1.60
N CYS A 14 -7.61 6.60 1.78
CA CYS A 14 -8.08 7.52 0.76
C CYS A 14 -6.99 8.50 0.31
N ASP A 15 -7.24 9.22 -0.79
CA ASP A 15 -6.30 10.23 -1.26
C ASP A 15 -6.23 11.40 -0.26
N GLY A 16 -5.03 11.97 -0.09
CA GLY A 16 -4.77 13.03 0.88
C GLY A 16 -4.78 12.62 2.36
N CYS A 17 -4.94 11.33 2.71
CA CYS A 17 -4.95 10.89 4.11
C CYS A 17 -3.55 10.88 4.79
N GLY A 18 -2.47 11.17 4.06
CA GLY A 18 -1.12 11.27 4.62
C GLY A 18 -0.25 10.02 4.50
N LYS A 19 -0.63 9.02 3.69
CA LYS A 19 0.14 7.77 3.47
C LYS A 19 1.62 7.99 3.19
N SER A 20 1.92 8.77 2.16
CA SER A 20 3.30 8.98 1.72
C SER A 20 4.15 9.64 2.81
N THR A 21 3.58 10.57 3.57
CA THR A 21 4.23 11.20 4.72
C THR A 21 4.53 10.19 5.82
N GLN A 22 3.53 9.39 6.21
CA GLN A 22 3.69 8.39 7.26
C GLN A 22 4.61 7.24 6.83
N ALA A 23 4.58 6.85 5.55
CA ALA A 23 5.50 5.85 5.02
C ALA A 23 6.97 6.32 5.07
N ALA A 24 7.24 7.58 4.72
CA ALA A 24 8.57 8.15 4.81
C ALA A 24 9.06 8.23 6.26
N LEU A 25 8.23 8.76 7.18
CA LEU A 25 8.55 8.80 8.61
C LEU A 25 8.78 7.40 9.19
N LEU A 26 7.97 6.41 8.78
CA LEU A 26 8.15 5.03 9.21
C LEU A 26 9.50 4.47 8.75
N CYS A 27 9.88 4.68 7.49
CA CYS A 27 11.19 4.24 6.99
C CYS A 27 12.34 4.83 7.80
N GLU A 28 12.30 6.15 8.08
CA GLU A 28 13.31 6.84 8.88
C GLU A 28 13.41 6.27 10.31
N ARG A 29 12.26 6.08 10.98
CA ARG A 29 12.21 5.59 12.36
C ARG A 29 12.66 4.13 12.48
N LEU A 30 12.25 3.27 11.56
CA LEU A 30 12.70 1.86 11.54
C LEU A 30 14.20 1.75 11.22
N ALA A 31 14.72 2.59 10.32
CA ALA A 31 16.15 2.65 10.02
C ALA A 31 16.95 3.14 11.24
N ALA A 32 16.44 4.14 12.00
CA ALA A 32 17.04 4.59 13.24
C ALA A 32 17.07 3.51 14.33
N CYS A 33 16.15 2.52 14.25
CA CYS A 33 16.18 1.32 15.10
C CYS A 33 17.19 0.26 14.65
N GLY A 34 17.99 0.51 13.61
CA GLY A 34 18.98 -0.42 13.07
C GLY A 34 18.41 -1.51 12.17
N LEU A 35 17.17 -1.35 11.68
CA LEU A 35 16.55 -2.30 10.76
C LEU A 35 16.98 -2.05 9.31
N PRO A 36 17.12 -3.08 8.46
CA PRO A 36 17.49 -2.95 7.04
C PRO A 36 16.27 -2.54 6.20
N VAL A 37 15.87 -1.27 6.24
CA VAL A 37 14.66 -0.74 5.59
C VAL A 37 14.89 -0.41 4.11
N GLY A 38 13.84 -0.58 3.31
CA GLY A 38 13.81 -0.29 1.88
C GLY A 38 14.57 -1.28 1.01
N PRO A 39 14.49 -1.19 -0.32
CA PRO A 39 15.23 -2.08 -1.21
C PRO A 39 16.74 -1.80 -1.13
N SER A 40 17.54 -2.80 -1.43
CA SER A 40 19.02 -2.70 -1.37
C SER A 40 19.58 -1.63 -2.31
N SER A 41 18.91 -1.40 -3.45
CA SER A 41 19.25 -0.34 -4.41
C SER A 41 18.93 1.08 -3.94
N ALA A 42 18.04 1.23 -2.95
CA ALA A 42 17.63 2.50 -2.37
C ALA A 42 17.29 2.31 -0.88
N PRO A 43 18.30 2.16 0.00
CA PRO A 43 18.09 1.95 1.43
C PRO A 43 17.26 3.09 2.04
N GLY A 44 16.27 2.73 2.86
CA GLY A 44 15.38 3.70 3.51
C GLY A 44 14.26 4.23 2.62
N ALA A 45 14.21 3.86 1.33
CA ALA A 45 13.17 4.35 0.44
C ALA A 45 11.84 3.61 0.61
N VAL A 46 10.75 4.36 0.47
CA VAL A 46 9.40 3.84 0.31
C VAL A 46 9.22 3.33 -1.12
N ILE A 47 8.61 2.18 -1.27
CA ILE A 47 8.19 1.66 -2.58
C ILE A 47 6.74 2.11 -2.83
N ARG A 48 6.45 2.62 -4.02
CA ARG A 48 5.10 3.09 -4.37
C ARG A 48 4.46 2.18 -5.42
N GLU A 49 3.18 1.88 -5.24
CA GLU A 49 2.36 1.19 -6.22
C GLU A 49 1.17 2.06 -6.69
N PRO A 50 0.84 2.05 -8.01
CA PRO A 50 1.53 1.37 -9.10
C PRO A 50 2.88 2.02 -9.39
N GLY A 51 3.89 1.21 -9.80
CA GLY A 51 5.25 1.70 -10.06
C GLY A 51 6.34 0.79 -9.50
N GLY A 52 7.50 1.37 -9.21
CA GLY A 52 8.64 0.67 -8.59
C GLY A 52 9.45 -0.21 -9.54
N THR A 53 9.05 -0.33 -10.80
CA THR A 53 9.80 -0.98 -11.90
C THR A 53 9.60 -0.19 -13.19
N ALA A 54 10.47 -0.35 -14.17
CA ALA A 54 10.34 0.36 -15.45
C ALA A 54 9.01 0.04 -16.15
N ALA A 55 8.58 -1.22 -16.14
CA ALA A 55 7.29 -1.64 -16.69
C ALA A 55 6.13 -1.09 -15.86
N GLY A 56 6.26 -1.12 -14.52
CA GLY A 56 5.26 -0.57 -13.60
C GLY A 56 5.05 0.94 -13.81
N GLU A 57 6.12 1.72 -14.01
CA GLU A 57 6.01 3.16 -14.26
C GLU A 57 5.33 3.46 -15.61
N ALA A 58 5.62 2.70 -16.67
CA ALA A 58 4.95 2.86 -17.95
C ALA A 58 3.43 2.59 -17.86
N VAL A 59 3.04 1.55 -17.12
CA VAL A 59 1.62 1.25 -16.89
C VAL A 59 0.97 2.27 -15.95
N ARG A 60 1.72 2.81 -14.97
CA ARG A 60 1.26 3.90 -14.10
C ARG A 60 0.81 5.11 -14.92
N ASP A 61 1.59 5.51 -15.93
CA ASP A 61 1.22 6.62 -16.81
C ASP A 61 -0.12 6.36 -17.53
N VAL A 62 -0.35 5.13 -17.99
CA VAL A 62 -1.65 4.75 -18.58
C VAL A 62 -2.77 4.82 -17.55
N LEU A 63 -2.53 4.33 -16.32
CA LEU A 63 -3.53 4.29 -15.24
C LEU A 63 -3.93 5.69 -14.75
N LEU A 64 -2.96 6.59 -14.58
CA LEU A 64 -3.18 7.88 -13.90
C LEU A 64 -3.32 9.07 -14.87
N HIS A 65 -2.67 8.99 -16.04
CA HIS A 65 -2.59 10.10 -16.99
C HIS A 65 -3.12 9.75 -18.38
N GLY A 66 -3.65 8.53 -18.57
CA GLY A 66 -4.23 8.10 -19.83
C GLY A 66 -5.42 8.98 -20.27
N PRO A 67 -5.69 9.07 -21.59
CA PRO A 67 -6.64 10.02 -22.16
C PRO A 67 -8.11 9.69 -21.89
N GLU A 68 -8.44 8.48 -21.49
CA GLU A 68 -9.81 7.98 -21.36
C GLU A 68 -10.06 7.27 -20.02
N ALA A 69 -11.32 7.25 -19.60
CA ALA A 69 -11.76 6.41 -18.50
C ALA A 69 -11.60 4.94 -18.88
N LEU A 70 -10.92 4.18 -18.01
CA LEU A 70 -10.75 2.74 -18.22
C LEU A 70 -11.99 1.97 -17.76
N ALA A 71 -12.34 0.92 -18.48
CA ALA A 71 -13.33 -0.02 -17.97
C ALA A 71 -12.83 -0.64 -16.64
N PRO A 72 -13.72 -0.92 -15.66
CA PRO A 72 -13.30 -1.38 -14.32
C PRO A 72 -12.36 -2.60 -14.34
N TRP A 73 -12.63 -3.59 -15.19
CA TRP A 73 -11.75 -4.75 -15.32
C TRP A 73 -10.40 -4.42 -15.98
N THR A 74 -10.36 -3.50 -16.94
CA THR A 74 -9.09 -3.04 -17.54
C THR A 74 -8.22 -2.37 -16.47
N GLU A 75 -8.82 -1.50 -15.66
CA GLU A 75 -8.14 -0.86 -14.53
C GLU A 75 -7.59 -1.91 -13.55
N ALA A 76 -8.42 -2.87 -13.12
CA ALA A 76 -8.01 -3.91 -12.18
C ALA A 76 -6.87 -4.80 -12.72
N LEU A 77 -6.93 -5.19 -14.00
CA LEU A 77 -5.90 -6.00 -14.64
C LEU A 77 -4.58 -5.26 -14.81
N LEU A 78 -4.60 -3.97 -15.11
CA LEU A 78 -3.39 -3.14 -15.20
C LEU A 78 -2.72 -3.00 -13.82
N TYR A 79 -3.49 -2.79 -12.75
CA TYR A 79 -2.93 -2.81 -11.38
C TYR A 79 -2.35 -4.18 -11.04
N ALA A 80 -3.04 -5.27 -11.38
CA ALA A 80 -2.54 -6.63 -11.14
C ALA A 80 -1.24 -6.91 -11.91
N ALA A 81 -1.12 -6.43 -13.15
CA ALA A 81 0.09 -6.58 -13.96
C ALA A 81 1.30 -5.83 -13.36
N THR A 82 1.11 -4.57 -12.92
CA THR A 82 2.20 -3.81 -12.27
C THR A 82 2.63 -4.46 -10.96
N ARG A 83 1.68 -4.97 -10.19
CA ARG A 83 1.94 -5.67 -8.94
C ARG A 83 2.71 -6.96 -9.17
N ALA A 84 2.34 -7.76 -10.17
CA ALA A 84 3.05 -8.99 -10.50
C ALA A 84 4.53 -8.72 -10.83
N GLU A 85 4.82 -7.69 -11.61
CA GLU A 85 6.19 -7.29 -11.94
C GLU A 85 6.95 -6.81 -10.70
N LEU A 86 6.33 -5.99 -9.85
CA LEU A 86 6.90 -5.50 -8.61
C LEU A 86 7.22 -6.65 -7.64
N VAL A 87 6.29 -7.58 -7.46
CA VAL A 87 6.47 -8.76 -6.59
C VAL A 87 7.66 -9.60 -7.05
N GLU A 88 7.72 -9.92 -8.34
CA GLU A 88 8.76 -10.80 -8.89
C GLU A 88 10.14 -10.15 -8.86
N ARG A 89 10.23 -8.86 -9.29
CA ARG A 89 11.52 -8.19 -9.51
C ARG A 89 12.10 -7.54 -8.26
N VAL A 90 11.23 -7.14 -7.32
CA VAL A 90 11.66 -6.34 -6.17
C VAL A 90 11.29 -7.00 -4.85
N LEU A 91 9.98 -7.25 -4.61
CA LEU A 91 9.55 -7.59 -3.26
C LEU A 91 10.08 -8.95 -2.80
N LEU A 92 9.94 -10.00 -3.61
CA LEU A 92 10.38 -11.35 -3.22
C LEU A 92 11.91 -11.43 -3.01
N PRO A 93 12.77 -10.87 -3.89
CA PRO A 93 14.22 -10.87 -3.65
C PRO A 93 14.62 -10.11 -2.37
N GLU A 94 14.07 -8.92 -2.15
CA GLU A 94 14.45 -8.08 -1.02
C GLU A 94 13.92 -8.64 0.32
N LEU A 95 12.70 -9.21 0.33
CA LEU A 95 12.16 -9.91 1.50
C LEU A 95 12.93 -11.20 1.79
N GLY A 96 13.39 -11.91 0.74
CA GLY A 96 14.29 -13.06 0.89
C GLY A 96 15.65 -12.68 1.49
N ALA A 97 16.11 -11.47 1.27
CA ALA A 97 17.31 -10.90 1.87
C ALA A 97 17.12 -10.36 3.31
N GLY A 98 15.93 -10.53 3.90
CA GLY A 98 15.65 -10.15 5.29
C GLY A 98 15.36 -8.66 5.48
N ARG A 99 14.97 -7.94 4.44
CA ARG A 99 14.71 -6.49 4.53
C ARG A 99 13.29 -6.18 5.00
N VAL A 100 13.12 -5.01 5.61
CA VAL A 100 11.80 -4.43 5.90
C VAL A 100 11.41 -3.53 4.74
N LEU A 101 10.35 -3.87 4.04
CA LEU A 101 9.83 -3.09 2.92
C LEU A 101 8.57 -2.33 3.35
N VAL A 102 8.56 -1.04 3.10
CA VAL A 102 7.41 -0.15 3.34
C VAL A 102 6.86 0.29 1.99
N LEU A 103 5.59 0.01 1.76
CA LEU A 103 4.90 0.37 0.52
C LEU A 103 3.84 1.45 0.75
N ASP A 104 3.79 2.42 -0.15
CA ASP A 104 2.64 3.31 -0.33
C ASP A 104 1.70 2.66 -1.34
N ARG A 105 0.66 2.00 -0.84
CA ARG A 105 -0.32 1.14 -1.50
C ARG A 105 0.22 -0.24 -1.92
N PHE A 106 -0.70 -1.23 -1.88
CA PHE A 106 -0.50 -2.58 -2.39
C PHE A 106 -1.85 -3.24 -2.71
N ILE A 107 -1.98 -4.55 -2.50
CA ILE A 107 -3.18 -5.32 -2.84
C ILE A 107 -4.46 -4.76 -2.19
N ASP A 108 -4.39 -4.26 -0.95
CA ASP A 108 -5.56 -3.79 -0.22
C ASP A 108 -6.18 -2.53 -0.86
N SER A 109 -5.37 -1.69 -1.53
CA SER A 109 -5.90 -0.65 -2.42
C SER A 109 -6.77 -1.24 -3.53
N SER A 110 -6.32 -2.30 -4.22
CA SER A 110 -7.13 -2.91 -5.30
C SER A 110 -8.42 -3.54 -4.76
N LEU A 111 -8.39 -4.12 -3.56
CA LEU A 111 -9.59 -4.67 -2.92
C LEU A 111 -10.60 -3.56 -2.58
N ALA A 112 -10.12 -2.40 -2.09
CA ALA A 112 -10.96 -1.27 -1.74
C ALA A 112 -11.47 -0.51 -3.00
N TYR A 113 -10.58 -0.21 -3.94
CA TYR A 113 -10.93 0.55 -5.16
C TYR A 113 -11.67 -0.30 -6.18
N GLN A 114 -11.00 -1.31 -6.76
CA GLN A 114 -11.58 -2.10 -7.85
C GLN A 114 -12.61 -3.10 -7.31
N GLY A 115 -12.29 -3.77 -6.20
CA GLY A 115 -13.17 -4.79 -5.62
C GLY A 115 -14.47 -4.20 -5.07
N PHE A 116 -14.37 -3.22 -4.20
CA PHE A 116 -15.52 -2.64 -3.51
C PHE A 116 -16.09 -1.42 -4.26
N ALA A 117 -15.31 -0.36 -4.46
CA ALA A 117 -15.81 0.91 -4.97
C ALA A 117 -16.24 0.83 -6.45
N ARG A 118 -15.53 0.06 -7.29
CA ARG A 118 -15.92 -0.24 -8.68
C ARG A 118 -16.94 -1.38 -8.80
N GLY A 119 -17.22 -2.12 -7.71
CA GLY A 119 -18.22 -3.19 -7.69
C GLY A 119 -17.81 -4.49 -8.37
N LEU A 120 -16.52 -4.72 -8.62
CA LEU A 120 -16.05 -5.97 -9.23
C LEU A 120 -16.10 -7.17 -8.28
N GLY A 121 -16.20 -6.92 -6.97
CA GLY A 121 -16.15 -7.93 -5.93
C GLY A 121 -14.72 -8.18 -5.42
N ILE A 122 -14.57 -8.17 -4.09
CA ILE A 122 -13.27 -8.35 -3.41
C ILE A 122 -12.64 -9.69 -3.79
N ASP A 123 -13.43 -10.79 -3.80
CA ASP A 123 -12.93 -12.13 -4.13
C ASP A 123 -12.45 -12.22 -5.58
N ALA A 124 -13.18 -11.62 -6.51
CA ALA A 124 -12.81 -11.64 -7.93
C ALA A 124 -11.51 -10.84 -8.17
N VAL A 125 -11.34 -9.69 -7.52
CA VAL A 125 -10.11 -8.89 -7.62
C VAL A 125 -8.95 -9.61 -6.93
N LEU A 126 -9.17 -10.28 -5.80
CA LEU A 126 -8.13 -11.08 -5.14
C LEU A 126 -7.68 -12.24 -6.05
N ALA A 127 -8.62 -12.98 -6.63
CA ALA A 127 -8.33 -14.10 -7.51
C ALA A 127 -7.51 -13.70 -8.76
N VAL A 128 -7.81 -12.54 -9.34
CA VAL A 128 -7.05 -12.02 -10.50
C VAL A 128 -5.62 -11.62 -10.12
N ASN A 129 -5.38 -11.23 -8.88
CA ASN A 129 -4.06 -10.88 -8.38
C ASN A 129 -3.23 -12.09 -7.90
N GLU A 130 -3.89 -13.19 -7.56
CA GLU A 130 -3.28 -14.36 -6.91
C GLU A 130 -2.05 -14.92 -7.66
N PRO A 131 -2.07 -15.09 -9.00
CA PRO A 131 -0.91 -15.55 -9.76
C PRO A 131 0.30 -14.61 -9.63
N GLY A 132 0.06 -13.29 -9.67
CA GLY A 132 1.11 -12.27 -9.58
C GLY A 132 1.62 -12.08 -8.14
N LEU A 133 0.77 -12.25 -7.14
CA LEU A 133 1.15 -12.18 -5.74
C LEU A 133 2.05 -13.34 -5.31
N ARG A 134 1.95 -14.51 -5.95
CA ARG A 134 2.74 -15.71 -5.59
C ARG A 134 2.63 -16.07 -4.11
N GLY A 135 1.48 -15.82 -3.51
CA GLY A 135 1.23 -16.02 -2.08
C GLY A 135 1.78 -14.91 -1.18
N LEU A 136 2.34 -13.83 -1.74
CA LEU A 136 2.81 -12.67 -0.97
C LEU A 136 1.63 -11.80 -0.58
N LEU A 137 1.38 -11.70 0.72
CA LEU A 137 0.51 -10.70 1.34
C LEU A 137 1.31 -9.85 2.32
N PRO A 138 0.87 -8.63 2.64
CA PRO A 138 1.50 -7.83 3.68
C PRO A 138 1.46 -8.54 5.04
N ASP A 139 2.53 -8.42 5.82
CA ASP A 139 2.55 -8.82 7.22
C ASP A 139 1.71 -7.84 8.05
N LEU A 140 1.73 -6.57 7.64
CA LEU A 140 0.93 -5.51 8.23
C LEU A 140 0.46 -4.54 7.14
N THR A 141 -0.83 -4.28 7.11
CA THR A 141 -1.44 -3.18 6.37
C THR A 141 -1.95 -2.15 7.36
N ILE A 142 -1.48 -0.92 7.26
CA ILE A 142 -1.96 0.22 8.03
C ILE A 142 -2.85 1.07 7.14
N VAL A 143 -4.13 1.13 7.47
CA VAL A 143 -5.09 2.01 6.80
C VAL A 143 -5.21 3.29 7.63
N LEU A 144 -4.82 4.42 7.04
CA LEU A 144 -5.04 5.73 7.66
C LEU A 144 -6.51 6.13 7.44
N ASP A 145 -7.27 6.09 8.51
CA ASP A 145 -8.69 6.44 8.52
C ASP A 145 -8.84 7.96 8.65
N VAL A 146 -9.20 8.60 7.55
CA VAL A 146 -9.44 10.04 7.45
C VAL A 146 -10.73 10.26 6.67
N ASP A 147 -11.54 11.21 7.10
CA ASP A 147 -12.73 11.61 6.34
C ASP A 147 -12.32 11.96 4.90
N PRO A 148 -12.91 11.33 3.88
CA PRO A 148 -12.58 11.58 2.48
C PRO A 148 -12.67 13.05 2.06
N LEU A 149 -13.60 13.81 2.64
CA LEU A 149 -13.71 15.25 2.39
C LEU A 149 -12.46 16.01 2.87
N VAL A 150 -11.94 15.63 4.03
CA VAL A 150 -10.70 16.21 4.58
C VAL A 150 -9.50 15.78 3.76
N GLY A 151 -9.45 14.52 3.34
CA GLY A 151 -8.40 14.00 2.46
C GLY A 151 -8.33 14.80 1.15
N LEU A 152 -9.44 14.95 0.45
CA LEU A 152 -9.51 15.72 -0.78
C LEU A 152 -9.10 17.20 -0.59
N ALA A 153 -9.45 17.80 0.53
CA ALA A 153 -9.04 19.19 0.83
C ALA A 153 -7.52 19.33 1.09
N ARG A 154 -6.86 18.24 1.52
CA ARG A 154 -5.40 18.19 1.74
C ARG A 154 -4.64 17.79 0.47
N ALA A 155 -5.28 17.09 -0.45
CA ALA A 155 -4.69 16.72 -1.73
C ALA A 155 -4.37 17.99 -2.52
N GLY A 156 -3.12 18.15 -2.94
CA GLY A 156 -2.66 19.33 -3.69
C GLY A 156 -2.27 18.95 -5.11
N GLY A 157 -2.20 19.96 -6.00
CA GLY A 157 -1.82 19.75 -7.39
C GLY A 157 -2.99 19.50 -8.33
N ALA A 158 -2.69 19.18 -9.60
CA ALA A 158 -3.70 18.75 -10.55
C ALA A 158 -4.08 17.30 -10.24
N PRO A 159 -5.39 16.99 -10.11
CA PRO A 159 -5.83 15.64 -9.80
C PRO A 159 -5.47 14.68 -10.95
N ASP A 160 -5.05 13.46 -10.60
CA ASP A 160 -4.95 12.39 -11.56
C ASP A 160 -6.35 11.88 -11.99
N ARG A 161 -6.39 10.92 -12.92
CA ARG A 161 -7.64 10.38 -13.47
C ARG A 161 -8.58 9.81 -12.38
N ILE A 162 -8.03 9.18 -11.35
CA ILE A 162 -8.81 8.57 -10.28
C ILE A 162 -9.24 9.62 -9.25
N GLU A 163 -8.34 10.52 -8.88
CA GLU A 163 -8.64 11.66 -7.99
C GLU A 163 -9.72 12.57 -8.57
N ALA A 164 -9.72 12.75 -9.91
CA ALA A 164 -10.72 13.56 -10.63
C ALA A 164 -12.16 13.01 -10.52
N GLU A 165 -12.36 11.75 -10.12
CA GLU A 165 -13.69 11.18 -9.86
C GLU A 165 -14.35 11.70 -8.57
N GLY A 166 -13.57 12.33 -7.71
CA GLY A 166 -14.06 13.15 -6.61
C GLY A 166 -14.59 12.40 -5.40
N LEU A 167 -15.41 13.08 -4.61
CA LEU A 167 -15.80 12.66 -3.26
C LEU A 167 -16.57 11.33 -3.23
N ASP A 168 -17.48 11.11 -4.17
CA ASP A 168 -18.31 9.89 -4.21
C ASP A 168 -17.46 8.61 -4.34
N LEU A 169 -16.41 8.66 -5.15
CA LEU A 169 -15.47 7.54 -5.26
C LEU A 169 -14.73 7.36 -3.94
N GLN A 170 -14.18 8.43 -3.38
CA GLN A 170 -13.39 8.36 -2.16
C GLN A 170 -14.20 7.87 -0.94
N GLN A 171 -15.49 8.19 -0.85
CA GLN A 171 -16.38 7.66 0.19
C GLN A 171 -16.59 6.16 0.03
N ARG A 172 -16.79 5.68 -1.21
CA ARG A 172 -16.88 4.23 -1.46
C ARG A 172 -15.57 3.52 -1.16
N VAL A 173 -14.43 4.13 -1.48
CA VAL A 173 -13.09 3.59 -1.16
C VAL A 173 -12.89 3.48 0.35
N ALA A 174 -13.25 4.52 1.13
CA ALA A 174 -13.18 4.48 2.59
C ALA A 174 -14.03 3.34 3.16
N ALA A 175 -15.27 3.19 2.67
CA ALA A 175 -16.11 2.05 3.03
C ALA A 175 -15.47 0.70 2.63
N GLY A 176 -14.81 0.66 1.49
CA GLY A 176 -14.05 -0.51 1.01
C GLY A 176 -12.92 -0.89 1.96
N PHE A 177 -12.10 0.06 2.41
CA PHE A 177 -11.04 -0.21 3.39
C PHE A 177 -11.60 -0.72 4.72
N ALA A 178 -12.74 -0.18 5.19
CA ALA A 178 -13.41 -0.71 6.37
C ALA A 178 -13.89 -2.16 6.20
N VAL A 179 -14.33 -2.55 5.00
CA VAL A 179 -14.66 -3.95 4.68
C VAL A 179 -13.41 -4.82 4.66
N VAL A 180 -12.32 -4.36 4.01
CA VAL A 180 -11.04 -5.07 3.97
C VAL A 180 -10.48 -5.30 5.38
N ALA A 181 -10.51 -4.29 6.24
CA ALA A 181 -10.05 -4.41 7.63
C ALA A 181 -10.84 -5.45 8.43
N ARG A 182 -12.16 -5.51 8.25
CA ARG A 182 -13.00 -6.55 8.90
C ARG A 182 -12.75 -7.93 8.34
N ARG A 183 -12.35 -8.04 7.07
CA ARG A 183 -12.10 -9.33 6.41
C ARG A 183 -10.74 -9.93 6.76
N PHE A 184 -9.74 -9.09 7.02
CA PHE A 184 -8.36 -9.48 7.30
C PHE A 184 -7.85 -8.86 8.60
N PRO A 185 -8.55 -9.07 9.73
CA PRO A 185 -8.24 -8.40 11.00
C PRO A 185 -6.87 -8.81 11.59
N GLU A 186 -6.33 -9.94 11.15
CA GLU A 186 -5.02 -10.44 11.57
C GLU A 186 -3.86 -9.59 11.07
N ARG A 187 -4.01 -8.91 9.91
CA ARG A 187 -2.95 -8.13 9.26
C ARG A 187 -3.31 -6.69 8.96
N VAL A 188 -4.60 -6.30 9.02
CA VAL A 188 -5.05 -4.93 8.71
C VAL A 188 -5.39 -4.18 9.98
N ARG A 189 -4.77 -3.01 10.16
CA ARG A 189 -4.99 -2.08 11.27
C ARG A 189 -5.53 -0.76 10.75
N LEU A 190 -6.63 -0.28 11.35
CA LEU A 190 -7.12 1.09 11.13
C LEU A 190 -6.46 2.01 12.17
N ILE A 191 -5.84 3.09 11.70
CA ILE A 191 -5.27 4.14 12.55
C ILE A 191 -5.95 5.46 12.21
N ASP A 192 -6.44 6.17 13.22
CA ASP A 192 -7.00 7.51 13.07
C ASP A 192 -5.94 8.48 12.53
N GLY A 193 -6.04 8.80 11.25
CA GLY A 193 -5.12 9.70 10.52
C GLY A 193 -5.51 11.18 10.60
N PHE A 194 -6.55 11.52 11.37
CA PHE A 194 -6.99 12.92 11.52
C PHE A 194 -6.18 13.71 12.56
N ARG A 195 -5.45 13.01 13.41
CA ARG A 195 -4.60 13.57 14.47
C ARG A 195 -3.32 14.21 13.91
N ASP A 196 -2.54 14.84 14.79
CA ASP A 196 -1.23 15.41 14.44
C ASP A 196 -0.29 14.35 13.84
N ILE A 197 0.52 14.76 12.86
CA ILE A 197 1.40 13.88 12.08
C ILE A 197 2.31 13.05 13.00
N ASP A 198 2.90 13.68 14.03
CA ASP A 198 3.81 13.01 14.94
C ASP A 198 3.09 11.97 15.84
N ILE A 199 1.84 12.24 16.23
CA ILE A 199 1.03 11.31 17.02
C ILE A 199 0.68 10.09 16.17
N VAL A 200 0.24 10.30 14.93
CA VAL A 200 -0.02 9.21 13.98
C VAL A 200 1.24 8.41 13.73
N ALA A 201 2.40 9.07 13.55
CA ALA A 201 3.67 8.39 13.32
C ALA A 201 4.11 7.49 14.47
N VAL A 202 3.78 7.82 15.72
CA VAL A 202 4.05 6.96 16.88
C VAL A 202 3.21 5.67 16.82
N ASP A 203 1.92 5.78 16.50
CA ASP A 203 1.05 4.61 16.40
C ASP A 203 1.42 3.71 15.22
N VAL A 204 1.78 4.33 14.07
CA VAL A 204 2.27 3.63 12.87
C VAL A 204 3.55 2.87 13.17
N GLU A 205 4.51 3.51 13.85
CA GLU A 205 5.77 2.88 14.26
C GLU A 205 5.53 1.72 15.24
N ALA A 206 4.68 1.92 16.25
CA ALA A 206 4.36 0.87 17.22
C ALA A 206 3.79 -0.38 16.54
N ALA A 207 2.80 -0.21 15.65
CA ALA A 207 2.23 -1.33 14.90
C ALA A 207 3.27 -2.03 14.00
N ALA A 208 4.15 -1.25 13.36
CA ALA A 208 5.21 -1.79 12.51
C ALA A 208 6.25 -2.60 13.32
N LEU A 209 6.66 -2.11 14.49
CA LEU A 209 7.60 -2.82 15.36
C LEU A 209 7.00 -4.12 15.91
N GLU A 210 5.70 -4.18 16.19
CA GLU A 210 5.00 -5.41 16.54
C GLU A 210 5.09 -6.44 15.40
N ALA A 211 4.83 -6.03 14.15
CA ALA A 211 4.92 -6.91 12.98
C ALA A 211 6.37 -7.41 12.74
N VAL A 212 7.36 -6.53 12.88
CA VAL A 212 8.78 -6.88 12.77
C VAL A 212 9.19 -7.88 13.86
N ALA A 213 8.74 -7.68 15.10
CA ALA A 213 9.01 -8.59 16.19
C ALA A 213 8.34 -9.97 15.99
N ALA A 214 7.09 -9.98 15.52
CA ALA A 214 6.35 -11.21 15.21
C ALA A 214 7.03 -12.04 14.10
N ALA A 215 7.67 -11.41 13.13
CA ALA A 215 8.45 -12.06 12.08
C ALA A 215 9.84 -12.52 12.54
N GLY A 216 10.23 -12.25 13.79
CA GLY A 216 11.53 -12.66 14.34
C GLY A 216 12.73 -11.86 13.80
N LEU A 217 12.51 -10.76 13.12
CA LEU A 217 13.58 -9.89 12.68
C LEU A 217 14.24 -9.21 13.89
N ARG A 218 15.56 -9.38 14.02
CA ARG A 218 16.31 -8.74 15.12
C ARG A 218 16.95 -7.45 14.65
N ARG A 219 17.01 -6.47 15.55
CA ARG A 219 17.82 -5.26 15.36
C ARG A 219 19.25 -5.66 15.14
N GLY A 220 19.90 -5.15 14.12
CA GLY A 220 21.35 -5.30 13.93
C GLY A 220 22.07 -4.73 15.15
N GLY A 221 22.99 -5.51 15.71
CA GLY A 221 23.84 -5.08 16.80
C GLY A 221 24.91 -4.10 16.33
#